data_f7a529aad9284e831f39c604141ec66d
#
_entry.id   f7a529aad9284e831f39c604141ec66d
#
_cell.length_a   1.000
_cell.length_b   1.000
_cell.length_c   1.000
_cell.angle_alpha   90.00
_cell.angle_beta   90.00
_cell.angle_gamma   90.00
#
_symmetry.space_group_name_H-M   'P 1'
#
loop_
_entity.id
_entity.type
_entity.pdbx_description
1 polymer ?
#
loop_
_entity_poly.entity_id
_entity_poly.type
_entity_poly.pdbx_seq_one_letter_code
_entity_poly.pdbx_strand_id
1 'polypeptide(L)'
;MTAVPGQRSTAAAGPAAAEHAAEEDLRALFGQSIAVFASLAGPSHLVETANPAFFATIGEERARVGVALAELMPELANQGFIALLDQVFRTGEPYTGRDVRVMLGSGPQAREAFFDFTYEPRRDADGNVTGIRVLGVETTQVKQAQRLMAEHRALLEQIARQAPLTEVLDGMARCIENLAPQEVLVSVLLADPDARHLRHGAAPSLPDFYNQAIDGIATGEGVGSCGTAAHRREPVIVTDIATDPFWDDFRDLARKAGLAACWSTPILARDGGLLGTFAMYHRTPRVPQDSDLALTRLFAGTAALAIERHHIEQAKLAAEERAKSANDELAKVLRVERELRAEAEHRASVAAELAAQMRAAAAAQAATPHPEHCQLGGADGCTERAEIKIADSWGDAAWGCPAHVEEVILNVRSVFIASEELGGLTAYLNR
;
A
#
# COMPACT_ATOMS: atom_id res chain seq x y z
N MET A 1 -53.03 56.64 -34.31
CA MET A 1 -52.99 55.68 -35.41
C MET A 1 -51.62 54.98 -35.34
N THR A 2 -51.58 53.89 -34.64
CA THR A 2 -50.38 53.04 -34.45
C THR A 2 -50.61 51.73 -35.17
N ALA A 3 -49.78 51.50 -36.19
CA ALA A 3 -49.85 50.32 -37.04
C ALA A 3 -49.34 49.07 -36.28
N VAL A 4 -50.10 47.99 -36.30
CA VAL A 4 -49.78 46.64 -35.82
C VAL A 4 -48.88 45.97 -36.87
N PRO A 5 -47.69 45.36 -36.51
CA PRO A 5 -46.89 44.60 -37.46
C PRO A 5 -47.52 43.24 -37.73
N GLY A 6 -47.58 42.90 -39.01
CA GLY A 6 -48.22 41.69 -39.55
C GLY A 6 -47.61 40.40 -39.04
N GLN A 7 -48.50 39.43 -38.75
CA GLN A 7 -48.19 38.02 -38.54
C GLN A 7 -47.51 37.45 -39.82
N ARG A 8 -46.28 36.98 -39.64
CA ARG A 8 -45.64 36.13 -40.67
C ARG A 8 -46.33 34.78 -40.68
N SER A 9 -47.07 34.50 -41.73
CA SER A 9 -47.62 33.17 -42.02
C SER A 9 -46.46 32.19 -42.19
N THR A 10 -46.32 31.27 -41.27
CA THR A 10 -45.47 30.05 -41.47
C THR A 10 -46.25 29.18 -42.48
N ALA A 11 -45.89 29.24 -43.73
CA ALA A 11 -46.34 28.27 -44.74
C ALA A 11 -45.87 26.86 -44.26
N ALA A 12 -46.82 25.97 -43.98
CA ALA A 12 -46.50 24.57 -43.68
C ALA A 12 -45.77 23.98 -44.91
N ALA A 13 -44.59 23.46 -44.68
CA ALA A 13 -43.83 22.71 -45.70
C ALA A 13 -44.74 21.58 -46.26
N GLY A 14 -44.87 21.47 -47.55
CA GLY A 14 -45.67 20.43 -48.17
C GLY A 14 -45.08 19.01 -47.85
N PRO A 15 -45.90 17.94 -47.96
CA PRO A 15 -45.49 16.58 -47.58
C PRO A 15 -44.13 16.11 -48.23
N ALA A 16 -43.85 16.54 -49.44
CA ALA A 16 -42.61 16.23 -50.15
C ALA A 16 -41.37 16.94 -49.48
N ALA A 17 -41.54 18.16 -48.96
CA ALA A 17 -40.45 18.85 -48.23
C ALA A 17 -40.20 18.20 -46.85
N ALA A 18 -41.25 17.72 -46.21
CA ALA A 18 -41.10 17.00 -44.92
C ALA A 18 -40.46 15.63 -45.11
N GLU A 19 -40.75 14.90 -46.20
CA GLU A 19 -40.09 13.65 -46.56
C GLU A 19 -38.63 13.88 -46.88
N HIS A 20 -38.28 14.92 -47.64
CA HIS A 20 -36.90 15.24 -47.98
C HIS A 20 -36.07 15.63 -46.74
N ALA A 21 -36.63 16.43 -45.86
CA ALA A 21 -35.98 16.79 -44.59
C ALA A 21 -35.75 15.57 -43.67
N ALA A 22 -36.74 14.64 -43.61
CA ALA A 22 -36.59 13.40 -42.85
C ALA A 22 -35.53 12.45 -43.46
N GLU A 23 -35.39 12.44 -44.77
CA GLU A 23 -34.37 11.65 -45.47
C GLU A 23 -32.97 12.25 -45.25
N GLU A 24 -32.83 13.57 -45.26
CA GLU A 24 -31.56 14.28 -44.90
C GLU A 24 -31.17 14.02 -43.47
N ASP A 25 -32.11 14.11 -42.52
CA ASP A 25 -31.88 13.84 -41.09
C ASP A 25 -31.43 12.37 -40.87
N LEU A 26 -32.09 11.43 -41.54
CA LEU A 26 -31.69 10.00 -41.49
C LEU A 26 -30.28 9.77 -42.06
N ARG A 27 -29.94 10.44 -43.18
CA ARG A 27 -28.58 10.36 -43.74
C ARG A 27 -27.56 10.97 -42.78
N ALA A 28 -27.87 12.09 -42.14
CA ALA A 28 -27.00 12.73 -41.15
C ALA A 28 -26.81 11.83 -39.94
N LEU A 29 -27.86 11.23 -39.39
CA LEU A 29 -27.79 10.28 -38.28
C LEU A 29 -26.95 9.06 -38.64
N PHE A 30 -27.16 8.50 -39.83
CA PHE A 30 -26.36 7.37 -40.31
C PHE A 30 -24.90 7.71 -40.46
N GLY A 31 -24.58 8.92 -41.02
CA GLY A 31 -23.22 9.37 -41.26
C GLY A 31 -22.45 9.78 -40.00
N GLN A 32 -23.14 10.29 -38.96
CA GLN A 32 -22.52 10.79 -37.73
C GLN A 32 -22.60 9.79 -36.56
N SER A 33 -23.24 8.62 -36.75
CA SER A 33 -23.34 7.61 -35.73
C SER A 33 -22.00 6.99 -35.38
N ILE A 34 -21.73 6.86 -34.07
CA ILE A 34 -20.62 6.06 -33.57
C ILE A 34 -20.88 4.54 -33.68
N ALA A 35 -22.15 4.15 -33.84
CA ALA A 35 -22.50 2.76 -34.07
C ALA A 35 -22.17 2.35 -35.52
N VAL A 36 -21.67 1.17 -35.66
CA VAL A 36 -21.38 0.51 -36.96
C VAL A 36 -22.66 0.09 -37.59
N PHE A 37 -22.95 0.57 -38.79
CA PHE A 37 -24.06 0.16 -39.62
C PHE A 37 -23.55 -0.38 -40.96
N ALA A 38 -24.06 -1.55 -41.40
CA ALA A 38 -23.85 -2.04 -42.72
C ALA A 38 -25.09 -2.80 -43.21
N SER A 39 -25.34 -2.73 -44.54
CA SER A 39 -26.31 -3.58 -45.22
C SER A 39 -25.53 -4.52 -46.13
N LEU A 40 -25.74 -5.82 -45.94
CA LEU A 40 -25.11 -6.90 -46.70
C LEU A 40 -26.15 -7.53 -47.63
N ALA A 41 -25.80 -7.67 -48.89
CA ALA A 41 -26.70 -8.24 -49.92
C ALA A 41 -26.33 -9.69 -50.27
N GLY A 42 -27.36 -10.51 -50.46
CA GLY A 42 -27.25 -11.87 -50.97
C GLY A 42 -26.51 -12.84 -50.04
N PRO A 43 -26.38 -14.10 -50.46
CA PRO A 43 -25.74 -15.15 -49.66
C PRO A 43 -24.22 -15.03 -49.55
N SER A 44 -23.59 -14.18 -50.37
CA SER A 44 -22.15 -13.87 -50.28
C SER A 44 -21.85 -12.68 -49.38
N HIS A 45 -22.87 -12.10 -48.75
CA HIS A 45 -22.76 -10.97 -47.83
C HIS A 45 -21.97 -9.79 -48.42
N LEU A 46 -22.35 -9.36 -49.66
CA LEU A 46 -21.73 -8.21 -50.30
C LEU A 46 -22.08 -6.93 -49.55
N VAL A 47 -21.09 -6.13 -49.19
CA VAL A 47 -21.33 -4.85 -48.55
C VAL A 47 -21.99 -3.89 -49.52
N GLU A 48 -23.29 -3.68 -49.39
CA GLU A 48 -24.11 -2.81 -50.25
C GLU A 48 -24.04 -1.37 -49.78
N THR A 49 -24.12 -1.17 -48.47
CA THR A 49 -24.06 0.15 -47.81
C THR A 49 -23.42 0.01 -46.47
N ALA A 50 -22.59 0.98 -46.08
CA ALA A 50 -22.06 1.06 -44.76
C ALA A 50 -21.82 2.53 -44.36
N ASN A 51 -21.82 2.81 -43.06
CA ASN A 51 -21.56 4.15 -42.56
C ASN A 51 -20.04 4.39 -42.32
N PRO A 52 -19.63 5.65 -42.10
CA PRO A 52 -18.23 5.96 -41.81
C PRO A 52 -17.65 5.20 -40.62
N ALA A 53 -18.44 4.93 -39.57
CA ALA A 53 -17.99 4.18 -38.39
C ALA A 53 -17.64 2.71 -38.76
N PHE A 54 -18.36 2.08 -39.66
CA PHE A 54 -18.00 0.75 -40.18
C PHE A 54 -16.63 0.77 -40.85
N PHE A 55 -16.39 1.76 -41.75
CA PHE A 55 -15.12 1.86 -42.46
C PHE A 55 -13.95 2.23 -41.55
N ALA A 56 -14.18 3.11 -40.59
CA ALA A 56 -13.17 3.40 -39.57
C ALA A 56 -12.79 2.19 -38.71
N THR A 57 -13.76 1.30 -38.42
CA THR A 57 -13.54 0.06 -37.67
C THR A 57 -12.67 -0.95 -38.47
N ILE A 58 -12.88 -1.07 -39.79
CA ILE A 58 -12.15 -2.04 -40.61
C ILE A 58 -10.86 -1.51 -41.22
N GLY A 59 -10.64 -0.18 -41.14
CA GLY A 59 -9.54 0.55 -41.79
C GLY A 59 -9.99 1.17 -43.11
N GLU A 60 -9.66 2.46 -43.29
CA GLU A 60 -10.09 3.22 -44.49
C GLU A 60 -9.56 2.64 -45.81
N GLU A 61 -8.40 1.98 -45.78
CA GLU A 61 -7.84 1.28 -46.95
C GLU A 61 -8.68 0.10 -47.45
N ARG A 62 -9.54 -0.44 -46.57
CA ARG A 62 -10.51 -1.52 -46.88
C ARG A 62 -11.90 -1.01 -47.26
N ALA A 63 -12.13 0.32 -47.22
CA ALA A 63 -13.41 0.97 -47.41
C ALA A 63 -13.92 0.81 -48.88
N ARG A 64 -14.55 -0.33 -49.18
CA ARG A 64 -15.12 -0.65 -50.50
C ARG A 64 -16.51 -1.24 -50.34
N VAL A 65 -17.46 -0.80 -51.19
CA VAL A 65 -18.77 -1.41 -51.33
C VAL A 65 -18.79 -2.34 -52.54
N GLY A 66 -19.73 -3.25 -52.60
CA GLY A 66 -19.86 -4.25 -53.69
C GLY A 66 -18.89 -5.44 -53.55
N VAL A 67 -18.18 -5.54 -52.45
CA VAL A 67 -17.21 -6.61 -52.14
C VAL A 67 -17.77 -7.48 -51.01
N ALA A 68 -17.48 -8.77 -51.03
CA ALA A 68 -17.92 -9.67 -49.95
C ALA A 68 -17.21 -9.30 -48.63
N LEU A 69 -17.96 -9.36 -47.52
CA LEU A 69 -17.44 -9.07 -46.21
C LEU A 69 -16.23 -9.94 -45.84
N ALA A 70 -16.26 -11.22 -46.23
CA ALA A 70 -15.16 -12.16 -46.02
C ALA A 70 -13.87 -11.81 -46.80
N GLU A 71 -13.96 -11.03 -47.90
CA GLU A 71 -12.78 -10.51 -48.60
C GLU A 71 -12.25 -9.23 -47.96
N LEU A 72 -13.16 -8.38 -47.46
CA LEU A 72 -12.77 -7.15 -46.73
C LEU A 72 -12.14 -7.44 -45.37
N MET A 73 -12.66 -8.47 -44.69
CA MET A 73 -12.29 -8.87 -43.34
C MET A 73 -12.08 -10.38 -43.24
N PRO A 74 -11.03 -10.94 -43.86
CA PRO A 74 -10.78 -12.38 -43.84
C PRO A 74 -10.59 -12.95 -42.44
N GLU A 75 -10.14 -12.10 -41.50
CA GLU A 75 -10.03 -12.44 -40.09
C GLU A 75 -11.37 -12.85 -39.45
N LEU A 76 -12.51 -12.33 -39.90
CA LEU A 76 -13.83 -12.67 -39.37
C LEU A 76 -14.27 -14.11 -39.75
N ALA A 77 -13.82 -14.63 -40.88
CA ALA A 77 -14.13 -15.98 -41.32
C ALA A 77 -13.56 -17.00 -40.33
N ASN A 78 -12.31 -16.83 -39.94
CA ASN A 78 -11.62 -17.72 -38.98
C ASN A 78 -12.16 -17.63 -37.55
N GLN A 79 -12.92 -16.59 -37.23
CA GLN A 79 -13.53 -16.36 -35.92
C GLN A 79 -15.01 -16.76 -35.88
N GLY A 80 -15.56 -17.28 -36.98
CA GLY A 80 -16.93 -17.81 -37.06
C GLY A 80 -18.01 -16.78 -37.39
N PHE A 81 -17.68 -15.48 -37.59
CA PHE A 81 -18.68 -14.43 -37.86
C PHE A 81 -19.37 -14.60 -39.20
N ILE A 82 -18.66 -15.08 -40.24
CA ILE A 82 -19.25 -15.36 -41.53
C ILE A 82 -20.25 -16.51 -41.41
N ALA A 83 -19.94 -17.57 -40.64
CA ALA A 83 -20.87 -18.66 -40.40
C ALA A 83 -22.14 -18.22 -39.64
N LEU A 84 -22.06 -17.23 -38.77
CA LEU A 84 -23.23 -16.60 -38.12
C LEU A 84 -24.07 -15.82 -39.11
N LEU A 85 -23.46 -15.10 -40.05
CA LEU A 85 -24.18 -14.41 -41.13
C LEU A 85 -24.89 -15.41 -42.05
N ASP A 86 -24.21 -16.51 -42.44
CA ASP A 86 -24.80 -17.62 -43.22
C ASP A 86 -26.01 -18.24 -42.50
N GLN A 87 -25.91 -18.40 -41.17
CA GLN A 87 -27.02 -18.91 -40.37
C GLN A 87 -28.22 -17.97 -40.42
N VAL A 88 -28.02 -16.67 -40.14
CA VAL A 88 -29.09 -15.66 -40.18
C VAL A 88 -29.71 -15.56 -41.53
N PHE A 89 -28.91 -15.58 -42.61
CA PHE A 89 -29.41 -15.54 -43.97
C PHE A 89 -30.28 -16.75 -44.32
N ARG A 90 -29.87 -17.95 -43.89
CA ARG A 90 -30.56 -19.22 -44.18
C ARG A 90 -31.82 -19.40 -43.34
N THR A 91 -31.77 -19.06 -42.02
CA THR A 91 -32.90 -19.28 -41.10
C THR A 91 -33.89 -18.13 -41.10
N GLY A 92 -33.42 -16.93 -41.43
CA GLY A 92 -34.18 -15.71 -41.29
C GLY A 92 -34.44 -15.32 -39.81
N GLU A 93 -33.72 -15.89 -38.85
CA GLU A 93 -33.77 -15.53 -37.46
C GLU A 93 -32.65 -14.54 -37.14
N PRO A 94 -32.95 -13.43 -36.43
CA PRO A 94 -31.92 -12.48 -36.06
C PRO A 94 -30.94 -13.06 -35.03
N TYR A 95 -29.69 -12.61 -35.04
CA TYR A 95 -28.68 -12.98 -34.07
C TYR A 95 -28.19 -11.73 -33.33
N THR A 96 -28.07 -11.81 -32.01
CA THR A 96 -27.49 -10.74 -31.16
C THR A 96 -26.32 -11.30 -30.35
N GLY A 97 -25.15 -10.71 -30.54
CA GLY A 97 -23.96 -10.93 -29.73
C GLY A 97 -23.78 -9.78 -28.75
N ARG A 98 -23.46 -10.08 -27.51
CA ARG A 98 -23.07 -9.09 -26.49
C ARG A 98 -21.69 -9.40 -25.99
N ASP A 99 -20.88 -8.34 -25.83
CA ASP A 99 -19.53 -8.42 -25.29
C ASP A 99 -18.64 -9.42 -26.04
N VAL A 100 -18.83 -9.49 -27.36
CA VAL A 100 -18.16 -10.47 -28.23
C VAL A 100 -16.78 -9.95 -28.59
N ARG A 101 -15.76 -10.76 -28.28
CA ARG A 101 -14.37 -10.49 -28.64
C ARG A 101 -14.16 -10.68 -30.13
N VAL A 102 -13.55 -9.70 -30.77
CA VAL A 102 -13.23 -9.71 -32.21
C VAL A 102 -11.76 -9.30 -32.37
N MET A 103 -11.00 -10.10 -33.11
CA MET A 103 -9.68 -9.70 -33.57
C MET A 103 -9.82 -9.00 -34.92
N LEU A 104 -9.50 -7.71 -34.97
CA LEU A 104 -9.53 -6.87 -36.16
C LEU A 104 -8.13 -6.71 -36.74
N GLY A 105 -7.99 -6.88 -38.04
CA GLY A 105 -6.70 -6.85 -38.71
C GLY A 105 -5.94 -8.15 -38.62
N SER A 106 -4.72 -8.18 -39.18
CA SER A 106 -3.85 -9.34 -39.22
C SER A 106 -2.38 -8.96 -38.96
N GLY A 107 -1.61 -9.93 -38.48
CA GLY A 107 -0.19 -9.74 -38.19
C GLY A 107 0.07 -8.73 -37.06
N PRO A 108 1.14 -7.90 -37.14
CA PRO A 108 1.52 -6.95 -36.08
C PRO A 108 0.52 -5.83 -35.82
N GLN A 109 -0.42 -5.60 -36.77
CA GLN A 109 -1.46 -4.58 -36.66
C GLN A 109 -2.79 -5.13 -36.16
N ALA A 110 -2.87 -6.43 -35.83
CA ALA A 110 -4.07 -7.02 -35.27
C ALA A 110 -4.36 -6.39 -33.89
N ARG A 111 -5.63 -5.92 -33.72
CA ARG A 111 -6.10 -5.40 -32.45
C ARG A 111 -7.27 -6.21 -31.91
N GLU A 112 -7.29 -6.39 -30.61
CA GLU A 112 -8.45 -6.93 -29.90
C GLU A 112 -9.50 -5.83 -29.73
N ALA A 113 -10.75 -6.15 -30.05
CA ALA A 113 -11.89 -5.27 -29.85
C ALA A 113 -13.08 -6.07 -29.30
N PHE A 114 -13.97 -5.39 -28.61
CA PHE A 114 -15.22 -5.97 -28.11
C PHE A 114 -16.39 -5.25 -28.72
N PHE A 115 -17.42 -6.04 -29.13
CA PHE A 115 -18.61 -5.50 -29.77
C PHE A 115 -19.89 -6.08 -29.17
N ASP A 116 -20.87 -5.19 -29.01
CA ASP A 116 -22.28 -5.58 -28.99
C ASP A 116 -22.82 -5.43 -30.40
N PHE A 117 -23.38 -6.46 -30.99
CA PHE A 117 -23.89 -6.38 -32.36
C PHE A 117 -25.14 -7.23 -32.58
N THR A 118 -25.89 -6.84 -33.60
CA THR A 118 -27.06 -7.57 -34.08
C THR A 118 -26.97 -7.75 -35.60
N TYR A 119 -27.25 -8.97 -36.05
CA TYR A 119 -27.48 -9.34 -37.46
C TYR A 119 -28.98 -9.53 -37.65
N GLU A 120 -29.60 -8.62 -38.40
CA GLU A 120 -31.03 -8.67 -38.73
C GLU A 120 -31.25 -9.09 -40.19
N PRO A 121 -32.08 -10.10 -40.46
CA PRO A 121 -32.40 -10.50 -41.83
C PRO A 121 -33.24 -9.38 -42.50
N ARG A 122 -32.82 -9.00 -43.72
CA ARG A 122 -33.60 -8.11 -44.61
C ARG A 122 -34.43 -8.96 -45.52
N ARG A 123 -35.75 -8.69 -45.60
CA ARG A 123 -36.68 -9.46 -46.40
C ARG A 123 -37.26 -8.60 -47.53
N ASP A 124 -37.60 -9.26 -48.65
CA ASP A 124 -38.41 -8.69 -49.72
C ASP A 124 -39.91 -8.72 -49.39
N ALA A 125 -40.74 -8.25 -50.34
CA ALA A 125 -42.19 -8.22 -50.20
C ALA A 125 -42.83 -9.63 -50.09
N ASP A 126 -42.14 -10.67 -50.59
CA ASP A 126 -42.58 -12.06 -50.56
C ASP A 126 -42.09 -12.77 -49.27
N GLY A 127 -41.33 -12.10 -48.42
CA GLY A 127 -40.82 -12.62 -47.15
C GLY A 127 -39.49 -13.36 -47.26
N ASN A 128 -38.88 -13.45 -48.46
CA ASN A 128 -37.57 -14.09 -48.63
C ASN A 128 -36.45 -13.23 -48.09
N VAL A 129 -35.45 -13.86 -47.46
CA VAL A 129 -34.26 -13.15 -46.98
C VAL A 129 -33.40 -12.74 -48.18
N THR A 130 -33.19 -11.44 -48.35
CA THR A 130 -32.40 -10.85 -49.46
C THR A 130 -31.06 -10.32 -49.00
N GLY A 131 -30.85 -10.19 -47.67
CA GLY A 131 -29.63 -9.66 -47.11
C GLY A 131 -29.68 -9.60 -45.59
N ILE A 132 -28.70 -8.96 -45.01
CA ILE A 132 -28.58 -8.80 -43.56
C ILE A 132 -28.25 -7.32 -43.25
N ARG A 133 -28.93 -6.75 -42.26
CA ARG A 133 -28.52 -5.48 -41.62
C ARG A 133 -27.61 -5.81 -40.46
N VAL A 134 -26.47 -5.13 -40.41
CA VAL A 134 -25.51 -5.19 -39.32
C VAL A 134 -25.62 -3.90 -38.50
N LEU A 135 -25.85 -4.04 -37.23
CA LEU A 135 -25.76 -2.97 -36.26
C LEU A 135 -24.75 -3.39 -35.20
N GLY A 136 -23.71 -2.60 -34.94
CA GLY A 136 -22.71 -2.92 -33.94
C GLY A 136 -22.25 -1.67 -33.18
N VAL A 137 -21.88 -1.86 -31.94
CA VAL A 137 -21.23 -0.83 -31.10
C VAL A 137 -19.95 -1.41 -30.54
N GLU A 138 -18.83 -0.72 -30.77
CA GLU A 138 -17.58 -1.10 -30.15
C GLU A 138 -17.60 -0.73 -28.66
N THR A 139 -17.44 -1.73 -27.80
CA THR A 139 -17.47 -1.59 -26.34
C THR A 139 -16.08 -1.71 -25.70
N THR A 140 -15.02 -1.73 -26.51
CA THR A 140 -13.62 -1.95 -26.08
C THR A 140 -13.21 -0.99 -24.99
N GLN A 141 -13.46 0.33 -25.14
CA GLN A 141 -13.08 1.32 -24.13
C GLN A 141 -13.85 1.14 -22.81
N VAL A 142 -15.14 0.82 -22.90
CA VAL A 142 -15.98 0.54 -21.72
C VAL A 142 -15.44 -0.68 -20.98
N LYS A 143 -15.09 -1.73 -21.72
CA LYS A 143 -14.53 -2.97 -21.15
C LYS A 143 -13.17 -2.74 -20.50
N GLN A 144 -12.30 -1.99 -21.15
CA GLN A 144 -11.01 -1.62 -20.60
C GLN A 144 -11.16 -0.79 -19.31
N ALA A 145 -12.06 0.18 -19.30
CA ALA A 145 -12.36 0.98 -18.10
C ALA A 145 -12.92 0.11 -16.95
N GLN A 146 -13.83 -0.83 -17.25
CA GLN A 146 -14.36 -1.76 -16.25
C GLN A 146 -13.28 -2.67 -15.69
N ARG A 147 -12.38 -3.22 -16.52
CA ARG A 147 -11.23 -4.02 -16.07
C ARG A 147 -10.31 -3.19 -15.17
N LEU A 148 -9.95 -1.99 -15.59
CA LEU A 148 -9.12 -1.08 -14.78
C LEU A 148 -9.75 -0.81 -13.41
N MET A 149 -11.06 -0.52 -13.37
CA MET A 149 -11.77 -0.27 -12.10
C MET A 149 -11.82 -1.52 -11.21
N ALA A 150 -12.00 -2.70 -11.77
CA ALA A 150 -12.02 -3.96 -11.03
C ALA A 150 -10.65 -4.27 -10.41
N GLU A 151 -9.58 -4.14 -11.18
CA GLU A 151 -8.20 -4.35 -10.71
C GLU A 151 -7.80 -3.30 -9.67
N HIS A 152 -8.10 -2.03 -9.92
CA HIS A 152 -7.83 -0.96 -8.97
C HIS A 152 -8.58 -1.16 -7.64
N ARG A 153 -9.84 -1.60 -7.69
CA ARG A 153 -10.61 -1.96 -6.50
C ARG A 153 -9.95 -3.12 -5.74
N ALA A 154 -9.50 -4.17 -6.43
CA ALA A 154 -8.81 -5.29 -5.81
C ALA A 154 -7.53 -4.85 -5.08
N LEU A 155 -6.75 -3.91 -5.66
CA LEU A 155 -5.58 -3.32 -5.01
C LEU A 155 -5.95 -2.53 -3.74
N LEU A 156 -7.02 -1.72 -3.80
CA LEU A 156 -7.51 -1.00 -2.62
C LEU A 156 -7.99 -1.94 -1.52
N GLU A 157 -8.61 -3.07 -1.87
CA GLU A 157 -9.00 -4.12 -0.91
C GLU A 157 -7.77 -4.79 -0.29
N GLN A 158 -6.69 -5.06 -1.05
CA GLN A 158 -5.42 -5.57 -0.51
C GLN A 158 -4.79 -4.57 0.48
N ILE A 159 -4.74 -3.29 0.12
CA ILE A 159 -4.30 -2.22 1.02
C ILE A 159 -5.15 -2.22 2.29
N ALA A 160 -6.47 -2.31 2.17
CA ALA A 160 -7.40 -2.32 3.31
C ALA A 160 -7.21 -3.53 4.24
N ARG A 161 -6.85 -4.69 3.69
CA ARG A 161 -6.57 -5.94 4.43
C ARG A 161 -5.16 -6.05 4.98
N GLN A 162 -4.34 -5.00 4.86
CA GLN A 162 -2.95 -4.98 5.34
C GLN A 162 -2.04 -6.01 4.64
N ALA A 163 -2.26 -6.24 3.35
CA ALA A 163 -1.33 -7.02 2.57
C ALA A 163 0.09 -6.40 2.62
N PRO A 164 1.15 -7.21 2.52
CA PRO A 164 2.53 -6.72 2.48
C PRO A 164 2.73 -5.68 1.37
N LEU A 165 3.45 -4.60 1.66
CA LEU A 165 3.66 -3.50 0.71
C LEU A 165 4.23 -4.00 -0.63
N THR A 166 5.18 -4.93 -0.58
CA THR A 166 5.80 -5.53 -1.77
C THR A 166 4.79 -6.24 -2.67
N GLU A 167 3.82 -6.96 -2.10
CA GLU A 167 2.76 -7.64 -2.86
C GLU A 167 1.81 -6.62 -3.52
N VAL A 168 1.45 -5.56 -2.81
CA VAL A 168 0.59 -4.50 -3.34
C VAL A 168 1.27 -3.77 -4.49
N LEU A 169 2.55 -3.40 -4.34
CA LEU A 169 3.30 -2.69 -5.38
C LEU A 169 3.58 -3.58 -6.61
N ASP A 170 3.90 -4.86 -6.41
CA ASP A 170 4.08 -5.82 -7.50
C ASP A 170 2.76 -6.07 -8.25
N GLY A 171 1.66 -6.29 -7.52
CA GLY A 171 0.32 -6.43 -8.09
C GLY A 171 -0.09 -5.18 -8.88
N MET A 172 0.21 -3.99 -8.39
CA MET A 172 -0.04 -2.73 -9.08
C MET A 172 0.77 -2.60 -10.38
N ALA A 173 2.06 -2.92 -10.35
CA ALA A 173 2.90 -2.88 -11.53
C ALA A 173 2.40 -3.85 -12.60
N ARG A 174 2.11 -5.11 -12.24
CA ARG A 174 1.54 -6.13 -13.16
C ARG A 174 0.17 -5.73 -13.71
N CYS A 175 -0.68 -5.12 -12.89
CA CYS A 175 -1.98 -4.64 -13.36
C CYS A 175 -1.82 -3.67 -14.53
N ILE A 176 -0.92 -2.71 -14.43
CA ILE A 176 -0.68 -1.71 -15.48
C ILE A 176 -0.04 -2.35 -16.70
N GLU A 177 0.95 -3.21 -16.53
CA GLU A 177 1.61 -3.94 -17.62
C GLU A 177 0.62 -4.79 -18.43
N ASN A 178 -0.38 -5.40 -17.76
CA ASN A 178 -1.41 -6.22 -18.38
C ASN A 178 -2.57 -5.43 -19.03
N LEU A 179 -2.84 -4.22 -18.52
CA LEU A 179 -3.94 -3.37 -19.02
C LEU A 179 -3.50 -2.44 -20.16
N ALA A 180 -2.22 -2.15 -20.26
CA ALA A 180 -1.71 -1.28 -21.29
C ALA A 180 -1.89 -1.90 -22.68
N PRO A 181 -2.38 -1.15 -23.68
CA PRO A 181 -2.59 -1.64 -25.03
C PRO A 181 -1.29 -1.92 -25.80
N GLN A 182 -0.18 -1.44 -25.28
CA GLN A 182 1.18 -1.65 -25.80
C GLN A 182 2.07 -2.15 -24.67
N GLU A 183 3.16 -2.84 -25.04
CA GLU A 183 4.13 -3.31 -24.04
C GLU A 183 4.67 -2.14 -23.22
N VAL A 184 4.37 -2.15 -21.94
CA VAL A 184 4.89 -1.21 -20.95
C VAL A 184 5.53 -2.01 -19.83
N LEU A 185 6.63 -1.52 -19.29
CA LEU A 185 7.30 -2.07 -18.12
C LEU A 185 7.19 -1.04 -17.00
N VAL A 186 6.93 -1.51 -15.79
CA VAL A 186 6.66 -0.62 -14.65
C VAL A 186 7.68 -0.82 -13.56
N SER A 187 8.13 0.28 -12.94
CA SER A 187 8.86 0.22 -11.67
C SER A 187 8.27 1.16 -10.63
N VAL A 188 8.33 0.73 -9.40
CA VAL A 188 8.09 1.55 -8.21
C VAL A 188 9.37 1.55 -7.39
N LEU A 189 9.92 2.73 -7.17
CA LEU A 189 11.06 2.93 -6.27
C LEU A 189 10.56 3.66 -5.01
N LEU A 190 11.06 3.25 -3.85
CA LEU A 190 10.71 3.82 -2.55
C LEU A 190 11.80 4.79 -2.11
N ALA A 191 11.43 5.95 -1.60
CA ALA A 191 12.40 6.90 -1.07
C ALA A 191 12.91 6.46 0.31
N ASP A 192 14.21 6.61 0.54
CA ASP A 192 14.77 6.51 1.87
C ASP A 192 14.18 7.61 2.79
N PRO A 193 14.19 7.43 4.12
CA PRO A 193 13.61 8.43 5.05
C PRO A 193 14.18 9.84 4.92
N ASP A 194 15.42 9.99 4.44
CA ASP A 194 16.06 11.28 4.19
C ASP A 194 15.79 11.81 2.76
N ALA A 195 15.04 11.05 1.96
CA ALA A 195 14.68 11.34 0.57
C ALA A 195 15.89 11.56 -0.37
N ARG A 196 17.07 11.03 -0.03
CA ARG A 196 18.29 11.18 -0.82
C ARG A 196 18.51 10.08 -1.83
N HIS A 197 17.94 8.90 -1.58
CA HIS A 197 18.07 7.74 -2.46
C HIS A 197 16.72 7.07 -2.68
N LEU A 198 16.62 6.37 -3.78
CA LEU A 198 15.47 5.55 -4.15
C LEU A 198 15.87 4.07 -4.08
N ARG A 199 15.06 3.26 -3.39
CA ARG A 199 15.24 1.82 -3.23
C ARG A 199 14.24 1.05 -4.06
N HIS A 200 14.61 -0.15 -4.44
CA HIS A 200 13.71 -1.05 -5.16
C HIS A 200 12.44 -1.35 -4.33
N GLY A 201 11.27 -1.09 -4.92
CA GLY A 201 9.96 -1.45 -4.36
C GLY A 201 9.31 -2.58 -5.14
N ALA A 202 9.10 -2.39 -6.44
CA ALA A 202 8.58 -3.40 -7.35
C ALA A 202 8.96 -3.07 -8.80
N ALA A 203 9.30 -4.08 -9.59
CA ALA A 203 9.54 -3.97 -11.02
C ALA A 203 9.48 -5.37 -11.67
N PRO A 204 8.28 -5.98 -11.78
CA PRO A 204 8.12 -7.40 -12.09
C PRO A 204 8.64 -7.82 -13.46
N SER A 205 8.63 -6.94 -14.45
CA SER A 205 9.00 -7.24 -15.83
C SER A 205 10.31 -6.61 -16.29
N LEU A 206 10.95 -5.80 -15.44
CA LEU A 206 12.29 -5.29 -15.71
C LEU A 206 13.36 -6.34 -15.41
N PRO A 207 14.46 -6.41 -16.18
CA PRO A 207 15.53 -7.37 -15.93
C PRO A 207 16.20 -7.16 -14.56
N ASP A 208 16.55 -8.24 -13.87
CA ASP A 208 17.19 -8.20 -12.54
C ASP A 208 18.45 -7.34 -12.51
N PHE A 209 19.29 -7.43 -13.56
CA PHE A 209 20.50 -6.62 -13.63
C PHE A 209 20.21 -5.11 -13.65
N TYR A 210 19.08 -4.71 -14.26
CA TYR A 210 18.63 -3.32 -14.29
C TYR A 210 18.15 -2.90 -12.92
N ASN A 211 17.27 -3.70 -12.29
CA ASN A 211 16.76 -3.46 -10.95
C ASN A 211 17.88 -3.31 -9.91
N GLN A 212 18.90 -4.18 -9.98
CA GLN A 212 20.07 -4.10 -9.11
C GLN A 212 20.93 -2.85 -9.35
N ALA A 213 21.06 -2.42 -10.61
CA ALA A 213 21.86 -1.25 -10.95
C ALA A 213 21.22 0.08 -10.51
N ILE A 214 19.89 0.14 -10.46
CA ILE A 214 19.15 1.35 -10.04
C ILE A 214 18.77 1.34 -8.57
N ASP A 215 18.97 0.23 -7.83
CA ASP A 215 18.70 0.18 -6.40
C ASP A 215 19.69 1.08 -5.65
N GLY A 216 19.16 2.04 -4.90
CA GLY A 216 19.97 3.06 -4.23
C GLY A 216 20.37 4.24 -5.11
N ILE A 217 19.72 4.44 -6.26
CA ILE A 217 19.96 5.61 -7.13
C ILE A 217 19.66 6.91 -6.35
N ALA A 218 20.54 7.92 -6.51
CA ALA A 218 20.38 9.19 -5.84
C ALA A 218 19.17 9.98 -6.38
N THR A 219 18.58 10.81 -5.53
CA THR A 219 17.63 11.84 -5.97
C THR A 219 18.43 13.08 -6.39
N GLY A 220 18.26 13.50 -7.63
CA GLY A 220 19.05 14.63 -8.17
C GLY A 220 18.65 15.00 -9.58
N GLU A 221 18.98 16.22 -9.97
CA GLU A 221 18.82 16.69 -11.33
C GLU A 221 19.74 15.89 -12.27
N GLY A 222 19.20 15.39 -13.38
CA GLY A 222 19.97 14.61 -14.35
C GLY A 222 20.23 13.15 -13.96
N VAL A 223 19.64 12.65 -12.89
CA VAL A 223 19.79 11.26 -12.43
C VAL A 223 18.67 10.38 -13.00
N GLY A 224 18.67 10.16 -14.29
CA GLY A 224 17.60 9.49 -14.99
C GLY A 224 16.24 10.17 -14.79
N SER A 225 15.17 9.54 -15.26
CA SER A 225 13.81 10.07 -15.05
C SER A 225 13.38 9.99 -13.58
N CYS A 226 13.71 8.89 -12.87
CA CYS A 226 13.25 8.67 -11.50
C CYS A 226 13.94 9.58 -10.49
N GLY A 227 15.28 9.69 -10.53
CA GLY A 227 16.03 10.57 -9.64
C GLY A 227 15.67 12.05 -9.86
N THR A 228 15.47 12.46 -11.12
CA THR A 228 15.06 13.82 -11.48
C THR A 228 13.61 14.11 -11.02
N ALA A 229 12.67 13.18 -11.24
CA ALA A 229 11.28 13.33 -10.76
C ALA A 229 11.20 13.41 -9.23
N ALA A 230 11.96 12.59 -8.53
CA ALA A 230 12.06 12.62 -7.09
C ALA A 230 12.61 13.96 -6.57
N HIS A 231 13.64 14.49 -7.22
CA HIS A 231 14.25 15.77 -6.88
C HIS A 231 13.30 16.95 -7.09
N ARG A 232 12.69 17.03 -8.28
CA ARG A 232 11.77 18.11 -8.67
C ARG A 232 10.41 18.02 -8.00
N ARG A 233 10.01 16.81 -7.55
CA ARG A 233 8.64 16.47 -7.10
C ARG A 233 7.58 16.74 -8.17
N GLU A 234 7.97 16.62 -9.42
CA GLU A 234 7.14 16.80 -10.61
C GLU A 234 7.38 15.64 -11.58
N PRO A 235 6.39 15.29 -12.43
CA PRO A 235 6.57 14.26 -13.45
C PRO A 235 7.68 14.63 -14.42
N VAL A 236 8.53 13.67 -14.77
CA VAL A 236 9.59 13.77 -15.76
C VAL A 236 9.30 12.80 -16.89
N ILE A 237 9.13 13.35 -18.09
CA ILE A 237 8.77 12.61 -19.29
C ILE A 237 9.96 12.64 -20.24
N VAL A 238 10.62 11.49 -20.39
CA VAL A 238 11.68 11.27 -21.37
C VAL A 238 11.11 10.43 -22.51
N THR A 239 10.92 11.06 -23.65
CA THR A 239 10.32 10.44 -24.84
C THR A 239 11.30 9.62 -25.66
N ASP A 240 12.60 9.93 -25.56
CA ASP A 240 13.69 9.19 -26.18
C ASP A 240 14.93 9.23 -25.28
N ILE A 241 15.20 8.10 -24.63
CA ILE A 241 16.34 7.91 -23.72
C ILE A 241 17.68 8.08 -24.45
N ALA A 242 17.76 7.75 -25.74
CA ALA A 242 18.99 7.79 -26.48
C ALA A 242 19.55 9.21 -26.63
N THR A 243 18.68 10.23 -26.60
CA THR A 243 19.04 11.63 -26.86
C THR A 243 18.85 12.53 -25.65
N ASP A 244 18.11 12.09 -24.61
CA ASP A 244 17.78 12.91 -23.45
C ASP A 244 18.97 13.02 -22.49
N PRO A 245 19.36 14.25 -22.05
CA PRO A 245 20.51 14.47 -21.18
C PRO A 245 20.35 13.90 -19.77
N PHE A 246 19.11 13.69 -19.27
CA PHE A 246 18.89 13.08 -17.96
C PHE A 246 19.37 11.63 -17.89
N TRP A 247 19.62 11.01 -19.05
CA TRP A 247 20.04 9.62 -19.17
C TRP A 247 21.52 9.43 -19.56
N ASP A 248 22.33 10.50 -19.60
CA ASP A 248 23.72 10.43 -20.05
C ASP A 248 24.51 9.29 -19.37
N ASP A 249 24.42 9.20 -18.07
CA ASP A 249 25.10 8.17 -17.27
C ASP A 249 24.40 6.78 -17.31
N PHE A 250 23.16 6.73 -17.80
CA PHE A 250 22.31 5.53 -17.76
C PHE A 250 21.96 4.95 -19.14
N ARG A 251 22.37 5.61 -20.24
CA ARG A 251 22.04 5.18 -21.63
C ARG A 251 22.47 3.75 -21.93
N ASP A 252 23.66 3.37 -21.53
CA ASP A 252 24.18 2.03 -21.78
C ASP A 252 23.39 0.96 -21.00
N LEU A 253 23.02 1.25 -19.77
CA LEU A 253 22.17 0.41 -18.95
C LEU A 253 20.77 0.24 -19.57
N ALA A 254 20.15 1.35 -19.98
CA ALA A 254 18.84 1.37 -20.63
C ALA A 254 18.85 0.56 -21.95
N ARG A 255 19.87 0.78 -22.79
CA ARG A 255 20.04 0.04 -24.05
C ARG A 255 20.18 -1.46 -23.83
N LYS A 256 20.96 -1.87 -22.83
CA LYS A 256 21.12 -3.28 -22.45
C LYS A 256 19.80 -3.90 -21.97
N ALA A 257 18.95 -3.09 -21.30
CA ALA A 257 17.63 -3.50 -20.85
C ALA A 257 16.54 -3.39 -21.94
N GLY A 258 16.89 -2.85 -23.13
CA GLY A 258 15.94 -2.65 -24.23
C GLY A 258 14.92 -1.54 -23.96
N LEU A 259 15.32 -0.49 -23.23
CA LEU A 259 14.45 0.64 -22.87
C LEU A 259 14.76 1.85 -23.76
N ALA A 260 13.72 2.47 -24.32
CA ALA A 260 13.84 3.60 -25.24
C ALA A 260 13.10 4.86 -24.78
N ALA A 261 12.09 4.77 -23.92
CA ALA A 261 11.42 5.91 -23.29
C ALA A 261 11.13 5.60 -21.82
N CYS A 262 11.05 6.65 -20.98
CA CYS A 262 10.72 6.51 -19.55
C CYS A 262 9.95 7.73 -19.06
N TRP A 263 8.79 7.51 -18.48
CA TRP A 263 7.97 8.52 -17.82
C TRP A 263 7.93 8.22 -16.34
N SER A 264 8.47 9.11 -15.52
CA SER A 264 8.51 8.94 -14.06
C SER A 264 7.66 10.00 -13.38
N THR A 265 6.82 9.56 -12.44
CA THR A 265 5.96 10.40 -11.61
C THR A 265 6.34 10.23 -10.15
N PRO A 266 6.58 11.30 -9.39
CA PRO A 266 6.87 11.20 -7.97
C PRO A 266 5.63 10.71 -7.22
N ILE A 267 5.85 9.84 -6.26
CA ILE A 267 4.83 9.41 -5.29
C ILE A 267 4.98 10.31 -4.08
N LEU A 268 3.98 11.15 -3.84
CA LEU A 268 4.01 12.15 -2.78
C LEU A 268 2.99 11.82 -1.69
N ALA A 269 3.38 12.01 -0.44
CA ALA A 269 2.50 12.00 0.71
C ALA A 269 1.56 13.22 0.68
N ARG A 270 0.53 13.20 1.52
CA ARG A 270 -0.45 14.30 1.62
C ARG A 270 0.16 15.65 2.01
N ASP A 271 1.25 15.63 2.76
CA ASP A 271 2.02 16.81 3.16
C ASP A 271 3.06 17.26 2.11
N GLY A 272 3.15 16.57 0.97
CA GLY A 272 4.10 16.80 -0.09
C GLY A 272 5.47 16.13 0.13
N GLY A 273 5.61 15.31 1.17
CA GLY A 273 6.81 14.49 1.39
C GLY A 273 7.01 13.46 0.28
N LEU A 274 8.27 13.22 -0.12
CA LEU A 274 8.57 12.21 -1.13
C LEU A 274 8.47 10.81 -0.52
N LEU A 275 7.65 9.94 -1.12
CA LEU A 275 7.52 8.53 -0.75
C LEU A 275 8.23 7.61 -1.73
N GLY A 276 8.45 8.08 -2.97
CA GLY A 276 9.08 7.29 -4.01
C GLY A 276 8.80 7.82 -5.40
N THR A 277 9.01 6.98 -6.42
CA THR A 277 8.67 7.26 -7.81
C THR A 277 7.98 6.06 -8.44
N PHE A 278 7.05 6.36 -9.33
CA PHE A 278 6.37 5.42 -10.20
C PHE A 278 6.81 5.68 -11.64
N ALA A 279 7.38 4.70 -12.32
CA ALA A 279 7.88 4.86 -13.67
C ALA A 279 7.31 3.83 -14.65
N MET A 280 7.00 4.31 -15.86
CA MET A 280 6.60 3.52 -17.01
C MET A 280 7.70 3.59 -18.06
N TYR A 281 8.16 2.43 -18.55
CA TYR A 281 9.18 2.32 -19.59
C TYR A 281 8.60 1.72 -20.85
N HIS A 282 9.12 2.15 -21.99
CA HIS A 282 8.73 1.68 -23.31
C HIS A 282 9.96 1.23 -24.09
N ARG A 283 9.77 0.23 -24.98
CA ARG A 283 10.84 -0.31 -25.81
C ARG A 283 11.09 0.51 -27.09
N THR A 284 10.21 1.45 -27.37
CA THR A 284 10.34 2.40 -28.49
C THR A 284 10.18 3.83 -27.99
N PRO A 285 10.81 4.83 -28.62
CA PRO A 285 10.55 6.23 -28.32
C PRO A 285 9.05 6.54 -28.38
N ARG A 286 8.52 7.22 -27.37
CA ARG A 286 7.09 7.45 -27.24
C ARG A 286 6.76 8.73 -26.46
N VAL A 287 5.76 9.46 -26.95
CA VAL A 287 5.13 10.59 -26.25
C VAL A 287 3.88 10.07 -25.51
N PRO A 288 3.67 10.43 -24.23
CA PRO A 288 2.47 10.01 -23.50
C PRO A 288 1.21 10.66 -24.06
N GLN A 289 0.11 9.91 -24.03
CA GLN A 289 -1.24 10.43 -24.26
C GLN A 289 -1.88 10.85 -22.92
N ASP A 290 -2.97 11.60 -22.98
CA ASP A 290 -3.70 12.03 -21.77
C ASP A 290 -4.16 10.86 -20.91
N SER A 291 -4.54 9.74 -21.53
CA SER A 291 -4.88 8.48 -20.86
C SER A 291 -3.71 7.87 -20.09
N ASP A 292 -2.50 7.91 -20.66
CA ASP A 292 -1.28 7.43 -20.00
C ASP A 292 -0.99 8.25 -18.73
N LEU A 293 -1.11 9.59 -18.85
CA LEU A 293 -0.89 10.51 -17.74
C LEU A 293 -1.97 10.38 -16.64
N ALA A 294 -3.23 10.12 -17.03
CA ALA A 294 -4.31 9.87 -16.08
C ALA A 294 -4.09 8.56 -15.30
N LEU A 295 -3.67 7.50 -16.00
CA LEU A 295 -3.32 6.21 -15.42
C LEU A 295 -2.17 6.34 -14.42
N THR A 296 -1.11 7.03 -14.82
CA THR A 296 0.07 7.26 -13.97
C THR A 296 -0.30 8.01 -12.68
N ARG A 297 -1.12 9.06 -12.77
CA ARG A 297 -1.59 9.80 -11.58
C ARG A 297 -2.45 8.94 -10.65
N LEU A 298 -3.35 8.12 -11.20
CA LEU A 298 -4.19 7.21 -10.42
C LEU A 298 -3.33 6.24 -9.60
N PHE A 299 -2.36 5.59 -10.24
CA PHE A 299 -1.54 4.57 -9.59
C PHE A 299 -0.46 5.16 -8.67
N ALA A 300 0.09 6.33 -8.98
CA ALA A 300 0.96 7.05 -8.05
C ALA A 300 0.21 7.42 -6.75
N GLY A 301 -1.06 7.84 -6.84
CA GLY A 301 -1.91 8.08 -5.67
C GLY A 301 -2.22 6.81 -4.88
N THR A 302 -2.44 5.69 -5.57
CA THR A 302 -2.67 4.39 -4.92
C THR A 302 -1.40 3.88 -4.22
N ALA A 303 -0.23 4.04 -4.86
CA ALA A 303 1.06 3.73 -4.25
C ALA A 303 1.32 4.59 -3.01
N ALA A 304 1.01 5.88 -3.07
CA ALA A 304 1.14 6.78 -1.92
C ALA A 304 0.32 6.26 -0.74
N LEU A 305 -0.94 5.89 -0.96
CA LEU A 305 -1.81 5.32 0.08
C LEU A 305 -1.22 4.05 0.68
N ALA A 306 -0.70 3.14 -0.15
CA ALA A 306 -0.11 1.88 0.31
C ALA A 306 1.15 2.13 1.16
N ILE A 307 2.04 3.03 0.70
CA ILE A 307 3.30 3.35 1.39
C ILE A 307 3.03 4.10 2.70
N GLU A 308 2.17 5.13 2.71
CA GLU A 308 1.80 5.86 3.94
C GLU A 308 1.23 4.91 4.99
N ARG A 309 0.33 4.03 4.58
CA ARG A 309 -0.24 3.03 5.46
C ARG A 309 0.82 2.09 6.03
N HIS A 310 1.72 1.58 5.18
CA HIS A 310 2.83 0.74 5.62
C HIS A 310 3.69 1.46 6.65
N HIS A 311 4.04 2.74 6.44
CA HIS A 311 4.81 3.53 7.39
C HIS A 311 4.09 3.71 8.73
N ILE A 312 2.77 3.95 8.71
CA ILE A 312 1.95 4.05 9.93
C ILE A 312 1.99 2.74 10.73
N GLU A 313 1.83 1.60 10.05
CA GLU A 313 1.85 0.29 10.70
C GLU A 313 3.24 -0.03 11.28
N GLN A 314 4.31 0.25 10.54
CA GLN A 314 5.69 0.09 11.04
C GLN A 314 5.96 0.98 12.25
N ALA A 315 5.52 2.23 12.22
CA ALA A 315 5.67 3.15 13.36
C ALA A 315 4.90 2.67 14.58
N LYS A 316 3.70 2.12 14.40
CA LYS A 316 2.88 1.52 15.47
C LYS A 316 3.58 0.32 16.09
N LEU A 317 4.03 -0.65 15.28
CA LEU A 317 4.76 -1.82 15.77
C LEU A 317 6.03 -1.44 16.54
N ALA A 318 6.80 -0.49 16.02
CA ALA A 318 7.98 0.02 16.70
C ALA A 318 7.64 0.74 18.02
N ALA A 319 6.50 1.41 18.11
CA ALA A 319 6.04 2.04 19.36
C ALA A 319 5.58 0.99 20.39
N GLU A 320 4.85 -0.04 19.96
CA GLU A 320 4.43 -1.16 20.81
C GLU A 320 5.64 -1.92 21.39
N GLU A 321 6.66 -2.19 20.58
CA GLU A 321 7.89 -2.86 21.03
C GLU A 321 8.66 -2.01 22.05
N ARG A 322 8.77 -0.69 21.80
CA ARG A 322 9.38 0.25 22.76
C ARG A 322 8.61 0.31 24.08
N ALA A 323 7.27 0.34 24.03
CA ALA A 323 6.43 0.35 25.21
C ALA A 323 6.57 -0.94 26.01
N LYS A 324 6.62 -2.09 25.34
CA LYS A 324 6.87 -3.40 25.98
C LYS A 324 8.24 -3.42 26.67
N SER A 325 9.30 -3.02 25.99
CA SER A 325 10.65 -2.96 26.56
C SER A 325 10.71 -2.05 27.78
N ALA A 326 10.07 -0.86 27.73
CA ALA A 326 10.00 0.06 28.87
C ALA A 326 9.24 -0.53 30.06
N ASN A 327 8.12 -1.27 29.82
CA ASN A 327 7.38 -1.93 30.86
C ASN A 327 8.17 -3.07 31.54
N ASP A 328 8.92 -3.85 30.73
CA ASP A 328 9.77 -4.92 31.25
C ASP A 328 10.90 -4.34 32.15
N GLU A 329 11.49 -3.22 31.76
CA GLU A 329 12.51 -2.53 32.55
C GLU A 329 11.92 -1.95 33.86
N LEU A 330 10.76 -1.31 33.79
CA LEU A 330 10.04 -0.83 34.97
C LEU A 330 9.70 -1.97 35.94
N ALA A 331 9.27 -3.11 35.41
CA ALA A 331 8.98 -4.28 36.24
C ALA A 331 10.21 -4.80 37.00
N LYS A 332 11.39 -4.76 36.37
CA LYS A 332 12.67 -5.09 37.04
C LYS A 332 13.00 -4.12 38.18
N VAL A 333 12.88 -2.80 37.91
CA VAL A 333 13.14 -1.76 38.94
C VAL A 333 12.18 -1.92 40.11
N LEU A 334 10.89 -2.10 39.87
CA LEU A 334 9.88 -2.29 40.92
C LEU A 334 10.10 -3.57 41.74
N ARG A 335 10.64 -4.61 41.14
CA ARG A 335 11.00 -5.83 41.87
C ARG A 335 12.15 -5.58 42.83
N VAL A 336 13.23 -4.92 42.39
CA VAL A 336 14.38 -4.55 43.23
C VAL A 336 13.95 -3.62 44.37
N GLU A 337 13.11 -2.63 44.09
CA GLU A 337 12.57 -1.74 45.11
C GLU A 337 11.79 -2.48 46.20
N ARG A 338 10.93 -3.44 45.82
CA ARG A 338 10.17 -4.29 46.76
C ARG A 338 11.08 -5.14 47.63
N GLU A 339 12.13 -5.73 47.04
CA GLU A 339 13.11 -6.53 47.75
C GLU A 339 13.86 -5.68 48.81
N LEU A 340 14.34 -4.49 48.41
CA LEU A 340 15.01 -3.56 49.29
C LEU A 340 14.10 -3.03 50.43
N ARG A 341 12.84 -2.79 50.11
CA ARG A 341 11.85 -2.35 51.08
C ARG A 341 11.56 -3.45 52.11
N ALA A 342 11.36 -4.70 51.65
CA ALA A 342 11.14 -5.84 52.53
C ALA A 342 12.34 -6.09 53.43
N GLU A 343 13.56 -5.95 52.93
CA GLU A 343 14.79 -6.05 53.73
C GLU A 343 14.88 -4.95 54.80
N ALA A 344 14.54 -3.70 54.42
CA ALA A 344 14.51 -2.57 55.33
C ALA A 344 13.46 -2.76 56.46
N GLU A 345 12.26 -3.23 56.11
CA GLU A 345 11.20 -3.53 57.06
C GLU A 345 11.60 -4.67 58.01
N HIS A 346 12.27 -5.71 57.50
CA HIS A 346 12.81 -6.79 58.34
C HIS A 346 13.87 -6.28 59.30
N ARG A 347 14.85 -5.47 58.85
CA ARG A 347 15.88 -4.88 59.73
C ARG A 347 15.25 -4.00 60.80
N ALA A 348 14.25 -3.19 60.45
CA ALA A 348 13.55 -2.33 61.42
C ALA A 348 12.80 -3.16 62.47
N SER A 349 12.19 -4.27 62.09
CA SER A 349 11.52 -5.21 63.01
C SER A 349 12.51 -5.83 64.01
N VAL A 350 13.67 -6.31 63.49
CA VAL A 350 14.72 -6.91 64.35
C VAL A 350 15.28 -5.88 65.33
N ALA A 351 15.53 -4.66 64.88
CA ALA A 351 16.03 -3.55 65.72
C ALA A 351 15.00 -3.20 66.83
N ALA A 352 13.70 -3.15 66.47
CA ALA A 352 12.63 -2.87 67.43
C ALA A 352 12.51 -3.98 68.52
N GLU A 353 12.64 -5.23 68.09
CA GLU A 353 12.61 -6.38 69.03
C GLU A 353 13.82 -6.34 69.98
N LEU A 354 15.03 -6.11 69.46
CA LEU A 354 16.24 -5.95 70.24
C LEU A 354 16.12 -4.78 71.24
N ALA A 355 15.65 -3.63 70.82
CA ALA A 355 15.43 -2.48 71.72
C ALA A 355 14.39 -2.79 72.82
N ALA A 356 13.36 -3.61 72.54
CA ALA A 356 12.42 -4.04 73.55
C ALA A 356 13.06 -4.99 74.58
N GLN A 357 13.88 -5.95 74.13
CA GLN A 357 14.63 -6.86 75.01
C GLN A 357 15.65 -6.11 75.88
N MET A 358 16.34 -5.16 75.32
CA MET A 358 17.27 -4.31 76.07
C MET A 358 16.58 -3.48 77.14
N ARG A 359 15.43 -2.88 76.86
CA ARG A 359 14.62 -2.16 77.86
C ARG A 359 14.13 -3.07 78.98
N ALA A 360 13.68 -4.29 78.63
CA ALA A 360 13.26 -5.25 79.62
C ALA A 360 14.41 -5.71 80.54
N ALA A 361 15.58 -5.96 79.92
CA ALA A 361 16.77 -6.35 80.68
C ALA A 361 17.27 -5.21 81.62
N ALA A 362 17.30 -3.98 81.14
CA ALA A 362 17.68 -2.81 81.96
C ALA A 362 16.74 -2.65 83.19
N ALA A 363 15.43 -2.80 82.98
CA ALA A 363 14.44 -2.75 84.05
C ALA A 363 14.62 -3.87 85.10
N ALA A 364 14.88 -5.12 84.64
CA ALA A 364 15.11 -6.27 85.50
C ALA A 364 16.42 -6.15 86.32
N GLN A 365 17.45 -5.53 85.78
CA GLN A 365 18.76 -5.40 86.34
C GLN A 365 18.95 -4.13 87.19
N ALA A 366 18.01 -3.17 87.17
CA ALA A 366 18.11 -1.86 87.89
C ALA A 366 18.32 -1.99 89.39
N ALA A 367 17.91 -3.12 90.03
CA ALA A 367 18.10 -3.35 91.45
C ALA A 367 19.42 -4.10 91.79
N THR A 368 20.18 -4.51 90.75
CA THR A 368 21.44 -5.26 90.97
C THR A 368 22.65 -4.28 91.07
N PRO A 369 23.55 -4.51 91.98
CA PRO A 369 24.77 -3.69 92.02
C PRO A 369 25.55 -3.76 90.73
N HIS A 370 25.76 -2.64 90.06
CA HIS A 370 26.45 -2.54 88.79
C HIS A 370 27.38 -1.34 88.74
N PRO A 371 28.38 -1.28 87.82
CA PRO A 371 29.26 -0.16 87.60
C PRO A 371 28.48 1.12 87.24
N GLU A 372 29.01 2.25 87.65
CA GLU A 372 28.37 3.55 87.37
C GLU A 372 28.45 3.96 85.90
N HIS A 373 29.47 3.50 85.19
CA HIS A 373 29.72 3.80 83.78
C HIS A 373 29.84 2.56 82.88
N CYS A 374 29.49 2.73 81.61
CA CYS A 374 29.56 1.70 80.59
C CYS A 374 31.00 1.16 80.44
N GLN A 375 31.14 -0.19 80.47
CA GLN A 375 32.39 -0.91 80.31
C GLN A 375 32.75 -1.24 78.87
N LEU A 376 31.80 -1.00 77.90
CA LEU A 376 31.96 -1.35 76.50
C LEU A 376 32.47 -0.26 75.59
N GLY A 377 32.79 0.93 76.18
CA GLY A 377 33.19 2.11 75.41
C GLY A 377 34.58 2.14 74.81
N GLY A 378 35.32 1.02 74.82
CA GLY A 378 36.66 0.93 74.25
C GLY A 378 37.70 1.76 74.98
N ALA A 379 38.83 2.12 74.30
CA ALA A 379 40.00 2.82 74.88
C ALA A 379 39.69 4.25 75.33
N ASP A 380 38.71 4.90 74.78
CA ASP A 380 38.33 6.33 75.11
C ASP A 380 37.33 6.42 76.23
N GLY A 381 36.84 5.29 76.76
CA GLY A 381 35.91 5.24 77.87
C GLY A 381 34.51 5.84 77.52
N CYS A 382 33.45 5.22 78.01
CA CYS A 382 32.09 5.74 77.85
C CYS A 382 31.61 6.31 79.21
N THR A 383 31.12 7.56 79.20
CA THR A 383 30.62 8.24 80.39
C THR A 383 29.13 7.96 80.65
N GLU A 384 28.44 7.31 79.73
CA GLU A 384 27.05 6.95 79.89
C GLU A 384 26.85 5.86 80.96
N ARG A 385 25.69 5.85 81.59
CA ARG A 385 25.34 4.93 82.65
C ARG A 385 25.29 3.50 82.15
N ALA A 386 25.89 2.58 82.87
CA ALA A 386 25.78 1.13 82.61
C ALA A 386 24.44 0.62 83.10
N GLU A 387 23.62 0.15 82.14
CA GLU A 387 22.23 -0.27 82.42
C GLU A 387 21.94 -1.72 82.10
N ILE A 388 22.72 -2.34 81.22
CA ILE A 388 22.47 -3.68 80.70
C ILE A 388 23.72 -4.52 80.81
N LYS A 389 23.58 -5.73 81.41
CA LYS A 389 24.62 -6.73 81.41
C LYS A 389 24.56 -7.63 80.21
N ILE A 390 25.66 -7.74 79.53
CA ILE A 390 25.83 -8.75 78.44
C ILE A 390 26.87 -9.78 78.88
N ALA A 391 26.78 -10.94 78.27
CA ALA A 391 27.75 -12.02 78.46
C ALA A 391 28.07 -12.64 77.07
N ASP A 392 29.26 -13.21 76.98
CA ASP A 392 29.64 -14.03 75.84
C ASP A 392 29.43 -15.55 76.07
N SER A 393 29.67 -16.32 75.07
CA SER A 393 29.56 -17.79 75.11
C SER A 393 30.67 -18.44 75.98
N TRP A 394 31.69 -17.73 76.43
CA TRP A 394 32.75 -18.24 77.26
C TRP A 394 32.57 -17.88 78.75
N GLY A 395 31.54 -17.12 79.05
CA GLY A 395 31.19 -16.74 80.41
C GLY A 395 31.73 -15.37 80.89
N ASP A 396 32.37 -14.67 80.00
CA ASP A 396 32.81 -13.30 80.30
C ASP A 396 31.60 -12.33 80.25
N ALA A 397 31.50 -11.41 81.19
CA ALA A 397 30.36 -10.52 81.24
C ALA A 397 30.81 -9.06 81.46
N ALA A 398 30.07 -8.15 80.83
CA ALA A 398 30.32 -6.71 80.94
C ALA A 398 29.00 -5.96 81.02
N TRP A 399 29.07 -4.76 81.67
CA TRP A 399 27.91 -3.87 81.73
C TRP A 399 28.07 -2.70 80.71
N GLY A 400 27.02 -2.45 79.96
CA GLY A 400 27.03 -1.41 78.95
C GLY A 400 25.83 -0.47 79.00
N CYS A 401 25.97 0.71 78.42
CA CYS A 401 24.83 1.55 78.07
C CYS A 401 24.05 1.00 76.89
N PRO A 402 22.78 1.35 76.72
CA PRO A 402 21.94 0.82 75.63
C PRO A 402 22.60 0.90 74.24
N ALA A 403 23.23 2.00 73.91
CA ALA A 403 23.88 2.22 72.60
C ALA A 403 25.03 1.24 72.34
N HIS A 404 25.96 1.06 73.27
CA HIS A 404 27.11 0.19 73.12
C HIS A 404 26.71 -1.29 73.24
N VAL A 405 25.66 -1.61 74.00
CA VAL A 405 25.11 -2.98 74.04
C VAL A 405 24.49 -3.34 72.70
N GLU A 406 23.71 -2.45 72.06
CA GLU A 406 23.14 -2.64 70.74
C GLU A 406 24.23 -2.88 69.70
N GLU A 407 25.28 -2.03 69.69
CA GLU A 407 26.40 -2.14 68.78
C GLU A 407 27.13 -3.50 68.93
N VAL A 408 27.40 -3.90 70.13
CA VAL A 408 28.10 -5.18 70.42
C VAL A 408 27.22 -6.40 70.01
N ILE A 409 25.94 -6.39 70.32
CA ILE A 409 25.06 -7.50 69.98
C ILE A 409 24.85 -7.61 68.46
N LEU A 410 24.76 -6.50 67.76
CA LEU A 410 24.61 -6.51 66.33
C LEU A 410 25.88 -6.97 65.58
N ASN A 411 27.05 -6.68 66.15
CA ASN A 411 28.34 -6.90 65.48
C ASN A 411 29.10 -8.18 65.99
N VAL A 412 28.78 -8.67 67.18
CA VAL A 412 29.49 -9.80 67.82
C VAL A 412 28.56 -10.95 68.06
N ARG A 413 28.64 -12.00 67.22
CA ARG A 413 27.72 -13.16 67.19
C ARG A 413 27.70 -14.01 68.50
N SER A 414 28.73 -13.93 69.31
CA SER A 414 28.86 -14.75 70.51
C SER A 414 28.36 -14.05 71.78
N VAL A 415 27.83 -12.82 71.69
CA VAL A 415 27.38 -12.01 72.84
C VAL A 415 25.85 -11.96 72.92
N PHE A 416 25.31 -12.04 74.12
CA PHE A 416 23.87 -12.02 74.38
C PHE A 416 23.59 -11.22 75.69
N ILE A 417 22.34 -10.76 75.83
CA ILE A 417 21.90 -10.07 77.06
C ILE A 417 21.85 -11.10 78.21
N ALA A 418 22.62 -10.85 79.28
CA ALA A 418 22.64 -11.72 80.46
C ALA A 418 21.41 -11.44 81.34
N SER A 419 20.47 -12.38 81.43
CA SER A 419 19.30 -12.30 82.30
C SER A 419 19.10 -13.63 83.04
N GLU A 420 18.82 -13.56 84.31
CA GLU A 420 18.56 -14.75 85.12
C GLU A 420 17.26 -15.44 84.73
N GLU A 421 16.30 -14.72 84.16
CA GLU A 421 14.98 -15.27 83.72
C GLU A 421 15.00 -15.95 82.35
N LEU A 422 15.95 -15.66 81.47
CA LEU A 422 15.96 -16.14 80.09
C LEU A 422 16.85 -17.34 79.82
N GLY A 423 17.26 -18.03 80.84
CA GLY A 423 17.97 -19.32 80.69
C GLY A 423 19.34 -19.23 80.01
N GLY A 424 19.96 -18.08 80.01
CA GLY A 424 21.34 -17.88 79.54
C GLY A 424 21.61 -18.39 78.11
N LEU A 425 22.67 -19.15 77.92
CA LEU A 425 23.18 -19.67 76.66
C LEU A 425 22.17 -20.51 75.85
N THR A 426 21.19 -21.15 76.48
CA THR A 426 20.23 -22.07 75.88
C THR A 426 19.21 -21.35 74.99
N ALA A 427 18.85 -20.11 75.31
CA ALA A 427 17.95 -19.29 74.46
C ALA A 427 18.61 -18.78 73.17
N TYR A 428 19.94 -18.64 73.20
CA TYR A 428 20.72 -18.18 72.05
C TYR A 428 21.04 -19.33 71.05
N LEU A 429 21.25 -20.54 71.49
CA LEU A 429 21.61 -21.70 70.69
C LEU A 429 20.42 -22.30 69.92
N ASN A 430 19.19 -21.90 70.25
CA ASN A 430 17.96 -22.36 69.61
C ASN A 430 17.31 -21.37 68.61
N ARG A 431 18.09 -20.33 68.17
CA ARG A 431 17.68 -19.43 67.08
C ARG A 431 18.40 -19.73 65.78
#